data_4c874c3819b6b56a952b1b6289851966
#
_entry.id   4c874c3819b6b56a952b1b6289851966
#
_cell.length_a   1.000
_cell.length_b   1.000
_cell.length_c   1.000
_cell.angle_alpha   90.00
_cell.angle_beta   90.00
_cell.angle_gamma   90.00
#
_symmetry.space_group_name_H-M   'P 1'
#
loop_
_entity.id
_entity.type
_entity.pdbx_description
1 polymer ?
#
loop_
_entity_poly.entity_id
_entity_poly.type
_entity_poly.pdbx_seq_one_letter_code
_entity_poly.pdbx_strand_id
1 'polypeptide(L)'
;MKIRTSNTFSIAIAAALSCVATIPATSAPVPQYQIYDIGVVQVGDTASQGFGVSRAGIAVGRSFQADGTQAFTWTLKGGIVGLPNLSGRSYCVSNSANDNGVVVGTGATTAFGSGRLPVIWQNGVVSQLPLPVGETLGDANSVNGSNVAVGSVDGGSSQRGVIYSGGSATIITQTTANGSFFLTAFGINDSGRIVGQGIDPGNAARNVGIVYDIGQNMAVEVGALPGLNGALAFGVSNTGYVVGSSMLNQGPGMPFIWSDNGGIVAIPLAAGTSEGSARAVNSSGWVVGDDSSAFSIPFLYDGTTTYRLADLIPPNSGWDLSMNTSSSALGISEDGVIVGTGVHNGETRAYAMVPATPTPTPTPTPTVTPSATPTPTLAPRSTPTPRPRPVPHRRPKPR
;
A
#
# COMPACT_ATOMS: atom_id res chain seq x y z
N MET A 1 -61.72 66.78 7.54
CA MET A 1 -60.72 66.23 8.42
C MET A 1 -60.95 64.72 8.48
N LYS A 2 -60.20 63.95 7.67
CA LYS A 2 -60.39 62.50 7.56
C LYS A 2 -59.17 61.79 8.23
N ILE A 3 -59.47 61.07 9.28
CA ILE A 3 -58.51 60.28 10.02
C ILE A 3 -58.37 58.96 9.27
N ARG A 4 -57.12 58.62 8.84
CA ARG A 4 -56.75 57.29 8.30
C ARG A 4 -56.20 56.45 9.42
N THR A 5 -56.84 55.33 9.70
CA THR A 5 -56.35 54.25 10.56
C THR A 5 -55.44 53.36 9.74
N SER A 6 -54.17 53.17 10.16
CA SER A 6 -53.23 52.24 9.61
C SER A 6 -53.33 50.89 10.34
N ASN A 7 -53.62 49.84 9.58
CA ASN A 7 -53.55 48.49 10.08
C ASN A 7 -52.10 48.00 9.99
N THR A 8 -51.48 47.70 11.11
CA THR A 8 -50.19 46.97 11.21
C THR A 8 -50.43 45.45 11.23
N PHE A 9 -50.00 44.80 10.17
CA PHE A 9 -49.92 43.33 10.12
C PHE A 9 -48.63 42.89 10.80
N SER A 10 -48.73 42.15 11.92
CA SER A 10 -47.61 41.48 12.55
C SER A 10 -47.45 40.10 11.92
N ILE A 11 -46.33 39.89 11.20
CA ILE A 11 -45.93 38.57 10.68
C ILE A 11 -45.10 37.89 11.78
N ALA A 12 -45.63 36.83 12.36
CA ALA A 12 -44.88 35.96 13.26
C ALA A 12 -44.06 34.98 12.41
N ILE A 13 -42.72 35.12 12.41
CA ILE A 13 -41.79 34.16 11.80
C ILE A 13 -41.54 33.06 12.83
N ALA A 14 -42.09 31.86 12.60
CA ALA A 14 -41.74 30.65 13.34
C ALA A 14 -40.41 30.14 12.85
N ALA A 15 -39.34 30.28 13.64
CA ALA A 15 -38.05 29.67 13.40
C ALA A 15 -38.13 28.16 13.70
N ALA A 16 -38.16 27.33 12.66
CA ALA A 16 -37.99 25.89 12.79
C ALA A 16 -36.51 25.58 13.08
N LEU A 17 -36.20 25.23 14.31
CA LEU A 17 -34.89 24.71 14.71
C LEU A 17 -34.76 23.29 14.15
N SER A 18 -34.10 23.12 12.99
CA SER A 18 -33.72 21.80 12.51
C SER A 18 -32.50 21.29 13.32
N CYS A 19 -32.75 20.38 14.22
CA CYS A 19 -31.71 19.64 14.91
C CYS A 19 -31.03 18.72 13.89
N VAL A 20 -29.91 19.15 13.29
CA VAL A 20 -29.03 18.28 12.50
C VAL A 20 -28.33 17.38 13.50
N ALA A 21 -28.77 16.13 13.60
CA ALA A 21 -28.05 15.10 14.31
C ALA A 21 -26.72 14.88 13.57
N THR A 22 -25.62 15.34 14.15
CA THR A 22 -24.27 14.97 13.71
C THR A 22 -24.09 13.47 13.99
N ILE A 23 -24.18 12.65 12.94
CA ILE A 23 -23.73 11.25 13.01
C ILE A 23 -22.22 11.34 13.27
N PRO A 24 -21.71 10.79 14.40
CA PRO A 24 -20.28 10.74 14.61
C PRO A 24 -19.67 9.96 13.43
N ALA A 25 -18.69 10.54 12.75
CA ALA A 25 -17.90 9.81 11.76
C ALA A 25 -17.26 8.63 12.47
N THR A 26 -17.73 7.41 12.16
CA THR A 26 -17.06 6.20 12.61
C THR A 26 -15.70 6.19 11.91
N SER A 27 -14.60 6.25 12.67
CA SER A 27 -13.27 6.01 12.12
C SER A 27 -13.28 4.65 11.39
N ALA A 28 -12.61 4.60 10.24
CA ALA A 28 -12.42 3.32 9.55
C ALA A 28 -11.80 2.31 10.53
N PRO A 29 -12.21 1.04 10.50
CA PRO A 29 -11.63 0.03 11.39
C PRO A 29 -10.13 -0.11 11.07
N VAL A 30 -9.32 -0.26 12.13
CA VAL A 30 -7.88 -0.51 12.00
C VAL A 30 -7.68 -1.80 11.19
N PRO A 31 -6.83 -1.79 10.13
CA PRO A 31 -6.54 -2.99 9.36
C PRO A 31 -6.05 -4.13 10.25
N GLN A 32 -6.48 -5.35 9.98
CA GLN A 32 -6.03 -6.55 10.70
C GLN A 32 -5.43 -7.54 9.72
N TYR A 33 -4.38 -8.23 10.15
CA TYR A 33 -3.63 -9.13 9.30
C TYR A 33 -3.40 -10.49 9.96
N GLN A 34 -3.41 -11.54 9.14
CA GLN A 34 -2.80 -12.82 9.48
C GLN A 34 -1.35 -12.79 9.00
N ILE A 35 -0.40 -13.16 9.87
CA ILE A 35 1.02 -13.23 9.51
C ILE A 35 1.46 -14.68 9.33
N TYR A 36 2.17 -14.94 8.23
CA TYR A 36 2.68 -16.25 7.84
C TYR A 36 4.20 -16.22 7.78
N ASP A 37 4.84 -17.23 8.36
CA ASP A 37 6.24 -17.51 8.14
C ASP A 37 6.41 -18.10 6.74
N ILE A 38 7.13 -17.42 5.88
CA ILE A 38 7.47 -17.93 4.54
C ILE A 38 8.39 -19.15 4.66
N GLY A 39 9.16 -19.23 5.74
CA GLY A 39 10.09 -20.31 5.99
C GLY A 39 11.43 -20.14 5.28
N VAL A 40 12.12 -21.26 5.12
CA VAL A 40 13.40 -21.37 4.42
C VAL A 40 13.31 -22.40 3.30
N VAL A 41 14.18 -22.30 2.28
CA VAL A 41 14.11 -23.17 1.10
C VAL A 41 14.50 -24.60 1.42
N GLN A 42 15.52 -24.79 2.24
CA GLN A 42 16.05 -26.12 2.60
C GLN A 42 16.16 -26.27 4.11
N VAL A 43 16.02 -27.50 4.58
CA VAL A 43 16.32 -27.84 5.97
C VAL A 43 17.79 -27.56 6.24
N GLY A 44 18.08 -26.74 7.24
CA GLY A 44 19.44 -26.31 7.59
C GLY A 44 19.78 -24.88 7.12
N ASP A 45 18.95 -24.26 6.29
CA ASP A 45 19.07 -22.82 6.02
C ASP A 45 18.82 -22.02 7.31
N THR A 46 19.62 -20.98 7.55
CA THR A 46 19.64 -20.29 8.85
C THR A 46 18.66 -19.14 8.95
N ALA A 47 18.29 -18.53 7.82
CA ALA A 47 17.43 -17.34 7.78
C ALA A 47 16.76 -17.21 6.41
N SER A 48 15.73 -16.36 6.35
CA SER A 48 15.15 -15.92 5.08
C SER A 48 14.79 -14.44 5.13
N GLN A 49 14.76 -13.79 3.97
CA GLN A 49 14.38 -12.39 3.80
C GLN A 49 13.43 -12.22 2.63
N GLY A 50 12.35 -11.44 2.82
CA GLY A 50 11.38 -11.08 1.79
C GLY A 50 11.68 -9.70 1.22
N PHE A 51 11.64 -9.57 -0.13
CA PHE A 51 12.01 -8.34 -0.84
C PHE A 51 10.88 -7.72 -1.64
N GLY A 52 9.95 -8.51 -2.14
CA GLY A 52 8.87 -8.01 -2.96
C GLY A 52 7.68 -8.98 -3.02
N VAL A 53 6.62 -8.50 -3.60
CA VAL A 53 5.39 -9.27 -3.88
C VAL A 53 4.79 -8.80 -5.19
N SER A 54 4.34 -9.75 -6.04
CA SER A 54 3.57 -9.41 -7.23
C SER A 54 2.19 -8.88 -6.85
N ARG A 55 1.47 -8.31 -7.81
CA ARG A 55 0.10 -7.82 -7.59
C ARG A 55 -0.85 -8.93 -7.15
N ALA A 56 -0.66 -10.16 -7.63
CA ALA A 56 -1.45 -11.34 -7.29
C ALA A 56 -0.91 -12.12 -6.07
N GLY A 57 0.08 -11.60 -5.34
CA GLY A 57 0.54 -12.16 -4.07
C GLY A 57 1.66 -13.21 -4.19
N ILE A 58 2.44 -13.23 -5.30
CA ILE A 58 3.66 -14.04 -5.38
C ILE A 58 4.78 -13.29 -4.65
N ALA A 59 5.14 -13.72 -3.45
CA ALA A 59 6.25 -13.17 -2.69
C ALA A 59 7.60 -13.70 -3.20
N VAL A 60 8.64 -12.87 -3.09
CA VAL A 60 9.99 -13.18 -3.52
C VAL A 60 11.02 -12.76 -2.46
N GLY A 61 12.20 -13.41 -2.49
CA GLY A 61 13.26 -13.12 -1.52
C GLY A 61 14.43 -14.06 -1.64
N ARG A 62 15.12 -14.28 -0.51
CA ARG A 62 16.25 -15.23 -0.42
C ARG A 62 16.21 -16.03 0.86
N SER A 63 16.75 -17.26 0.80
CA SER A 63 17.07 -18.13 1.92
C SER A 63 18.58 -18.22 2.09
N PHE A 64 19.08 -18.21 3.33
CA PHE A 64 20.50 -18.20 3.64
C PHE A 64 20.99 -19.62 3.86
N GLN A 65 21.84 -20.08 2.96
CA GLN A 65 22.51 -21.36 2.99
C GLN A 65 23.90 -21.25 3.65
N ALA A 66 24.51 -22.36 3.99
CA ALA A 66 25.87 -22.38 4.56
C ALA A 66 26.89 -21.66 3.64
N ASP A 67 26.80 -21.89 2.33
CA ASP A 67 27.77 -21.40 1.33
C ASP A 67 27.17 -20.39 0.34
N GLY A 68 26.08 -19.71 0.70
CA GLY A 68 25.45 -18.77 -0.21
C GLY A 68 24.04 -18.36 0.17
N THR A 69 23.31 -17.93 -0.85
CA THR A 69 21.87 -17.68 -0.75
C THR A 69 21.13 -18.26 -1.95
N GLN A 70 19.94 -18.75 -1.72
CA GLN A 70 19.05 -19.21 -2.77
C GLN A 70 17.83 -18.30 -2.86
N ALA A 71 17.54 -17.83 -4.06
CA ALA A 71 16.32 -17.09 -4.36
C ALA A 71 15.09 -17.99 -4.20
N PHE A 72 13.95 -17.41 -3.84
CA PHE A 72 12.69 -18.14 -3.73
C PHE A 72 11.49 -17.36 -4.27
N THR A 73 10.43 -18.11 -4.55
CA THR A 73 9.05 -17.60 -4.61
C THR A 73 8.23 -18.25 -3.51
N TRP A 74 7.17 -17.55 -3.10
CA TRP A 74 6.19 -18.09 -2.16
C TRP A 74 4.78 -17.63 -2.52
N THR A 75 3.81 -18.49 -2.30
CA THR A 75 2.39 -18.14 -2.36
C THR A 75 1.65 -18.75 -1.17
N LEU A 76 0.55 -18.15 -0.75
CA LEU A 76 -0.23 -18.64 0.39
C LEU A 76 -0.68 -20.10 0.24
N LYS A 77 -0.95 -20.55 -0.98
CA LYS A 77 -1.39 -21.95 -1.26
C LYS A 77 -0.25 -22.88 -1.55
N GLY A 78 0.81 -22.40 -2.21
CA GLY A 78 1.90 -23.24 -2.70
C GLY A 78 3.09 -23.34 -1.75
N GLY A 79 3.17 -22.50 -0.72
CA GLY A 79 4.33 -22.40 0.15
C GLY A 79 5.57 -21.85 -0.57
N ILE A 80 6.74 -22.07 0.03
CA ILE A 80 8.03 -21.62 -0.50
C ILE A 80 8.55 -22.61 -1.56
N VAL A 81 9.09 -22.03 -2.65
CA VAL A 81 9.73 -22.78 -3.74
C VAL A 81 11.08 -22.13 -4.04
N GLY A 82 12.16 -22.90 -3.86
CA GLY A 82 13.50 -22.45 -4.20
C GLY A 82 13.71 -22.31 -5.71
N LEU A 83 14.34 -21.23 -6.12
CA LEU A 83 14.71 -20.97 -7.51
C LEU A 83 16.14 -21.43 -7.76
N PRO A 84 16.46 -22.01 -8.93
CA PRO A 84 17.83 -22.43 -9.23
C PRO A 84 18.79 -21.23 -9.30
N ASN A 85 20.00 -21.40 -8.75
CA ASN A 85 21.03 -20.38 -8.85
C ASN A 85 21.62 -20.34 -10.27
N LEU A 86 21.98 -19.13 -10.73
CA LEU A 86 22.72 -18.96 -11.98
C LEU A 86 24.11 -19.64 -11.85
N SER A 87 24.52 -20.36 -12.86
CA SER A 87 25.83 -21.08 -12.87
C SER A 87 26.98 -20.14 -12.49
N GLY A 88 27.80 -20.57 -11.53
CA GLY A 88 28.90 -19.76 -10.99
C GLY A 88 28.50 -18.62 -10.06
N ARG A 89 27.24 -18.56 -9.61
CA ARG A 89 26.73 -17.57 -8.66
C ARG A 89 26.12 -18.26 -7.45
N SER A 90 26.83 -18.25 -6.31
CA SER A 90 26.39 -18.89 -5.06
C SER A 90 25.42 -18.01 -4.26
N TYR A 91 25.35 -16.72 -4.57
CA TYR A 91 24.52 -15.76 -3.87
C TYR A 91 23.44 -15.19 -4.82
N CYS A 92 22.29 -15.85 -4.87
CA CYS A 92 21.17 -15.40 -5.67
C CYS A 92 20.05 -14.82 -4.79
N VAL A 93 19.43 -13.76 -5.29
CA VAL A 93 18.29 -13.09 -4.67
C VAL A 93 17.24 -12.77 -5.72
N SER A 94 15.97 -13.03 -5.42
CA SER A 94 14.84 -12.56 -6.22
C SER A 94 14.31 -11.24 -5.66
N ASN A 95 14.30 -10.20 -6.49
CA ASN A 95 13.95 -8.85 -6.09
C ASN A 95 12.47 -8.53 -6.39
N SER A 96 11.95 -9.04 -7.51
CA SER A 96 10.58 -8.74 -7.97
C SER A 96 10.02 -9.93 -8.78
N ALA A 97 8.70 -10.07 -8.74
CA ALA A 97 7.95 -11.00 -9.59
C ALA A 97 6.76 -10.27 -10.22
N ASN A 98 6.35 -10.71 -11.41
CA ASN A 98 5.07 -10.33 -11.98
C ASN A 98 4.02 -11.44 -11.83
N ASP A 99 2.77 -11.15 -12.18
CA ASP A 99 1.65 -12.09 -12.04
C ASP A 99 1.72 -13.27 -13.03
N ASN A 100 2.58 -13.20 -14.06
CA ASN A 100 2.84 -14.30 -14.98
C ASN A 100 3.89 -15.28 -14.45
N GLY A 101 4.40 -15.09 -13.21
CA GLY A 101 5.42 -15.92 -12.60
C GLY A 101 6.83 -15.69 -13.14
N VAL A 102 7.06 -14.61 -13.88
CA VAL A 102 8.41 -14.15 -14.22
C VAL A 102 9.01 -13.45 -13.00
N VAL A 103 10.19 -13.89 -12.61
CA VAL A 103 10.93 -13.37 -11.46
C VAL A 103 12.27 -12.79 -11.95
N VAL A 104 12.66 -11.64 -11.38
CA VAL A 104 13.96 -11.03 -11.67
C VAL A 104 14.74 -10.77 -10.40
N GLY A 105 16.06 -10.67 -10.54
CA GLY A 105 16.93 -10.43 -9.40
C GLY A 105 18.39 -10.34 -9.75
N THR A 106 19.22 -10.73 -8.80
CA THR A 106 20.68 -10.64 -8.90
C THR A 106 21.32 -11.94 -8.49
N GLY A 107 22.33 -12.39 -9.26
CA GLY A 107 23.22 -13.47 -8.89
C GLY A 107 24.65 -12.96 -8.70
N ALA A 108 25.28 -13.25 -7.54
CA ALA A 108 26.62 -12.80 -7.19
C ALA A 108 27.54 -13.94 -6.79
N THR A 109 28.84 -13.72 -6.80
CA THR A 109 29.86 -14.69 -6.36
C THR A 109 30.13 -14.64 -4.86
N THR A 110 29.79 -13.51 -4.21
CA THR A 110 30.00 -13.29 -2.77
C THR A 110 28.77 -12.64 -2.13
N ALA A 111 28.68 -12.73 -0.80
CA ALA A 111 27.63 -12.05 -0.02
C ALA A 111 27.62 -10.53 -0.19
N PHE A 112 28.74 -9.94 -0.56
CA PHE A 112 28.90 -8.49 -0.78
C PHE A 112 28.62 -8.04 -2.23
N GLY A 113 28.07 -8.95 -3.07
CA GLY A 113 27.67 -8.62 -4.44
C GLY A 113 28.80 -8.56 -5.46
N SER A 114 29.99 -9.10 -5.17
CA SER A 114 31.05 -9.20 -6.19
C SER A 114 30.59 -10.03 -7.38
N GLY A 115 30.94 -9.59 -8.59
CA GLY A 115 30.55 -10.28 -9.82
C GLY A 115 29.04 -10.40 -10.03
N ARG A 116 28.26 -9.41 -9.55
CA ARG A 116 26.79 -9.42 -9.68
C ARG A 116 26.34 -9.37 -11.13
N LEU A 117 25.38 -10.21 -11.46
CA LEU A 117 24.75 -10.30 -12.77
C LEU A 117 23.23 -10.20 -12.63
N PRO A 118 22.54 -9.51 -13.55
CA PRO A 118 21.10 -9.49 -13.59
C PRO A 118 20.59 -10.86 -14.04
N VAL A 119 19.62 -11.40 -13.31
CA VAL A 119 19.05 -12.72 -13.59
C VAL A 119 17.54 -12.66 -13.75
N ILE A 120 17.02 -13.60 -14.56
CA ILE A 120 15.60 -13.84 -14.74
C ILE A 120 15.31 -15.33 -14.53
N TRP A 121 14.22 -15.63 -13.82
CA TRP A 121 13.64 -16.95 -13.71
C TRP A 121 12.31 -16.95 -14.45
N GLN A 122 12.16 -17.87 -15.40
CA GLN A 122 10.95 -18.06 -16.14
C GLN A 122 10.71 -19.55 -16.39
N ASN A 123 9.51 -20.04 -16.08
CA ASN A 123 9.15 -21.46 -16.23
C ASN A 123 10.14 -22.41 -15.52
N GLY A 124 10.64 -22.02 -14.33
CA GLY A 124 11.59 -22.82 -13.55
C GLY A 124 13.05 -22.79 -14.04
N VAL A 125 13.34 -22.05 -15.12
CA VAL A 125 14.68 -21.90 -15.68
C VAL A 125 15.27 -20.55 -15.32
N VAL A 126 16.54 -20.55 -14.86
CA VAL A 126 17.31 -19.33 -14.63
C VAL A 126 18.17 -19.01 -15.84
N SER A 127 18.23 -17.72 -16.19
CA SER A 127 19.16 -17.19 -17.19
C SER A 127 19.66 -15.80 -16.80
N GLN A 128 20.83 -15.45 -17.32
CA GLN A 128 21.36 -14.09 -17.20
C GLN A 128 20.62 -13.18 -18.17
N LEU A 129 20.20 -12.00 -17.73
CA LEU A 129 19.77 -10.93 -18.61
C LEU A 129 21.01 -10.31 -19.31
N PRO A 130 20.85 -9.83 -20.55
CA PRO A 130 21.99 -9.27 -21.29
C PRO A 130 22.55 -8.03 -20.58
N LEU A 131 23.83 -7.75 -20.80
CA LEU A 131 24.46 -6.52 -20.38
C LEU A 131 24.71 -5.62 -21.60
N PRO A 132 24.54 -4.30 -21.49
CA PRO A 132 24.96 -3.37 -22.54
C PRO A 132 26.45 -3.49 -22.83
N VAL A 133 26.85 -3.12 -24.04
CA VAL A 133 28.27 -3.17 -24.44
C VAL A 133 29.14 -2.31 -23.50
N GLY A 134 30.19 -2.89 -22.98
CA GLY A 134 31.13 -2.24 -22.06
C GLY A 134 30.78 -2.43 -20.58
N GLU A 135 29.58 -2.92 -20.24
CA GLU A 135 29.18 -3.21 -18.87
C GLU A 135 29.50 -4.66 -18.50
N THR A 136 29.92 -4.90 -17.27
CA THR A 136 30.33 -6.23 -16.78
C THR A 136 29.55 -6.70 -15.55
N LEU A 137 28.85 -5.79 -14.89
CA LEU A 137 28.04 -6.00 -13.69
C LEU A 137 26.63 -5.47 -13.91
N GLY A 138 25.66 -6.00 -13.17
CA GLY A 138 24.31 -5.49 -13.20
C GLY A 138 23.38 -6.18 -12.24
N ASP A 139 22.21 -5.56 -12.06
CA ASP A 139 21.11 -6.00 -11.23
C ASP A 139 19.79 -5.87 -12.00
N ALA A 140 18.82 -6.70 -11.70
CA ALA A 140 17.43 -6.52 -12.10
C ALA A 140 16.58 -6.35 -10.84
N ASN A 141 15.97 -5.16 -10.67
CA ASN A 141 15.31 -4.76 -9.43
C ASN A 141 13.79 -4.94 -9.49
N SER A 142 13.19 -4.73 -10.66
CA SER A 142 11.73 -4.80 -10.81
C SER A 142 11.33 -5.32 -12.19
N VAL A 143 10.17 -5.96 -12.28
CA VAL A 143 9.58 -6.46 -13.54
C VAL A 143 8.09 -6.18 -13.57
N ASN A 144 7.58 -5.68 -14.72
CA ASN A 144 6.17 -5.41 -14.92
C ASN A 144 5.42 -6.59 -15.58
N GLY A 145 4.09 -6.46 -15.74
CA GLY A 145 3.23 -7.47 -16.35
C GLY A 145 3.54 -7.77 -17.84
N SER A 146 4.24 -6.87 -18.53
CA SER A 146 4.70 -7.05 -19.91
C SER A 146 6.08 -7.68 -20.02
N ASN A 147 6.66 -8.18 -18.90
CA ASN A 147 7.99 -8.76 -18.79
C ASN A 147 9.13 -7.77 -19.14
N VAL A 148 8.88 -6.47 -19.01
CA VAL A 148 9.93 -5.45 -19.04
C VAL A 148 10.52 -5.36 -17.64
N ALA A 149 11.83 -5.58 -17.51
CA ALA A 149 12.54 -5.42 -16.24
C ALA A 149 13.42 -4.19 -16.25
N VAL A 150 13.72 -3.69 -15.04
CA VAL A 150 14.60 -2.53 -14.85
C VAL A 150 15.60 -2.79 -13.74
N GLY A 151 16.72 -2.08 -13.78
CA GLY A 151 17.76 -2.22 -12.76
C GLY A 151 18.90 -1.26 -12.95
N SER A 152 20.09 -1.72 -12.64
CA SER A 152 21.33 -0.97 -12.86
C SER A 152 22.40 -1.83 -13.52
N VAL A 153 23.32 -1.19 -14.21
CA VAL A 153 24.54 -1.78 -14.77
C VAL A 153 25.74 -0.98 -14.35
N ASP A 154 26.90 -1.63 -14.28
CA ASP A 154 28.15 -1.07 -13.82
C ASP A 154 29.32 -1.89 -14.37
N GLY A 155 30.53 -1.34 -14.36
CA GLY A 155 31.74 -2.02 -14.82
C GLY A 155 32.43 -1.29 -15.96
N GLY A 156 31.76 -0.29 -16.52
CA GLY A 156 32.34 0.69 -17.45
C GLY A 156 32.93 1.88 -16.70
N SER A 157 32.27 3.03 -16.74
CA SER A 157 32.75 4.28 -16.12
C SER A 157 31.95 4.68 -14.88
N SER A 158 30.66 4.42 -14.84
CA SER A 158 29.75 4.75 -13.73
C SER A 158 28.49 3.93 -13.81
N GLN A 159 27.85 3.75 -12.68
CA GLN A 159 26.54 3.09 -12.58
C GLN A 159 25.48 3.82 -13.42
N ARG A 160 24.66 3.07 -14.14
CA ARG A 160 23.58 3.55 -15.01
C ARG A 160 22.32 2.74 -14.85
N GLY A 161 21.17 3.41 -14.87
CA GLY A 161 19.87 2.75 -14.96
C GLY A 161 19.69 2.03 -16.29
N VAL A 162 19.09 0.86 -16.29
CA VAL A 162 18.92 -0.02 -17.45
C VAL A 162 17.50 -0.55 -17.56
N ILE A 163 17.04 -0.74 -18.80
CA ILE A 163 15.80 -1.43 -19.15
C ILE A 163 16.17 -2.74 -19.86
N TYR A 164 15.60 -3.85 -19.42
CA TYR A 164 15.69 -5.17 -20.03
C TYR A 164 14.35 -5.50 -20.70
N SER A 165 14.35 -5.64 -22.04
CA SER A 165 13.14 -5.93 -22.80
C SER A 165 13.46 -6.66 -24.10
N GLY A 166 12.65 -7.67 -24.44
CA GLY A 166 12.78 -8.39 -25.71
C GLY A 166 14.15 -9.04 -25.94
N GLY A 167 14.84 -9.48 -24.88
CA GLY A 167 16.18 -10.07 -24.97
C GLY A 167 17.31 -9.06 -25.14
N SER A 168 17.04 -7.76 -24.98
CA SER A 168 18.01 -6.67 -25.07
C SER A 168 18.09 -5.88 -23.77
N ALA A 169 19.23 -5.21 -23.56
CA ALA A 169 19.45 -4.25 -22.48
C ALA A 169 19.76 -2.87 -23.03
N THR A 170 19.04 -1.86 -22.54
CA THR A 170 19.18 -0.47 -22.98
C THR A 170 19.42 0.44 -21.78
N ILE A 171 20.51 1.20 -21.79
CA ILE A 171 20.79 2.21 -20.76
C ILE A 171 19.77 3.34 -20.89
N ILE A 172 19.21 3.79 -19.75
CA ILE A 172 18.33 4.96 -19.69
C ILE A 172 19.20 6.21 -19.88
N THR A 173 19.08 6.83 -21.04
CA THR A 173 19.87 8.03 -21.41
C THR A 173 19.11 9.34 -21.25
N GLN A 174 17.79 9.26 -21.01
CA GLN A 174 16.93 10.43 -20.81
C GLN A 174 17.32 11.15 -19.53
N THR A 175 17.39 12.48 -19.63
CA THR A 175 17.68 13.36 -18.51
C THR A 175 16.46 14.20 -18.16
N THR A 176 16.38 14.63 -16.91
CA THR A 176 15.41 15.62 -16.47
C THR A 176 15.75 17.02 -17.04
N ALA A 177 14.85 17.98 -16.88
CA ALA A 177 15.09 19.37 -17.31
C ALA A 177 16.35 19.99 -16.68
N ASN A 178 16.78 19.52 -15.51
CA ASN A 178 18.00 19.97 -14.82
C ASN A 178 19.25 19.15 -15.23
N GLY A 179 19.10 18.20 -16.17
CA GLY A 179 20.18 17.33 -16.62
C GLY A 179 20.46 16.13 -15.72
N SER A 180 19.66 15.91 -14.67
CA SER A 180 19.80 14.72 -13.81
C SER A 180 19.50 13.45 -14.57
N PHE A 181 20.26 12.38 -14.33
CA PHE A 181 20.15 11.10 -15.03
C PHE A 181 20.12 9.92 -14.05
N PHE A 182 19.56 8.78 -14.51
CA PHE A 182 19.44 7.57 -13.70
C PHE A 182 20.78 6.92 -13.39
N LEU A 183 21.02 6.65 -12.09
CA LEU A 183 22.03 5.71 -11.61
C LEU A 183 21.42 4.30 -11.44
N THR A 184 20.23 4.22 -10.86
CA THR A 184 19.54 2.95 -10.58
C THR A 184 18.05 3.14 -10.83
N ALA A 185 17.45 2.24 -11.62
CA ALA A 185 16.01 2.09 -11.69
C ALA A 185 15.58 1.05 -10.66
N PHE A 186 14.72 1.46 -9.70
CA PHE A 186 14.26 0.60 -8.61
C PHE A 186 12.91 -0.06 -8.91
N GLY A 187 11.99 0.64 -9.58
CA GLY A 187 10.65 0.17 -9.84
C GLY A 187 10.17 0.46 -11.26
N ILE A 188 9.29 -0.38 -11.76
CA ILE A 188 8.55 -0.18 -13.01
C ILE A 188 7.11 -0.66 -12.84
N ASN A 189 6.13 0.09 -13.38
CA ASN A 189 4.74 -0.30 -13.42
C ASN A 189 4.31 -0.83 -14.80
N ASP A 190 3.06 -1.27 -14.95
CA ASP A 190 2.55 -1.87 -16.17
C ASP A 190 2.38 -0.87 -17.34
N SER A 191 2.29 0.43 -17.06
CA SER A 191 2.29 1.48 -18.08
C SER A 191 3.68 1.81 -18.62
N GLY A 192 4.75 1.25 -18.03
CA GLY A 192 6.14 1.54 -18.39
C GLY A 192 6.70 2.79 -17.68
N ARG A 193 6.10 3.22 -16.56
CA ARG A 193 6.65 4.27 -15.71
C ARG A 193 7.70 3.67 -14.80
N ILE A 194 8.92 4.20 -14.89
CA ILE A 194 10.12 3.78 -14.15
C ILE A 194 10.43 4.80 -13.08
N VAL A 195 10.82 4.35 -11.89
CA VAL A 195 11.26 5.20 -10.81
C VAL A 195 12.62 4.76 -10.29
N GLY A 196 13.38 5.71 -9.73
CA GLY A 196 14.69 5.35 -9.22
C GLY A 196 15.47 6.50 -8.62
N GLN A 197 16.75 6.22 -8.44
CA GLN A 197 17.76 7.16 -8.00
C GLN A 197 18.52 7.72 -9.22
N GLY A 198 18.72 9.01 -9.19
CA GLY A 198 19.61 9.70 -10.11
C GLY A 198 20.60 10.58 -9.38
N ILE A 199 21.44 11.24 -10.17
CA ILE A 199 22.40 12.24 -9.73
C ILE A 199 22.15 13.57 -10.44
N ASP A 200 22.31 14.65 -9.71
CA ASP A 200 22.36 16.00 -10.24
C ASP A 200 23.81 16.33 -10.68
N PRO A 201 24.07 16.52 -11.97
CA PRO A 201 25.44 16.82 -12.44
C PRO A 201 25.99 18.14 -11.91
N GLY A 202 25.12 19.08 -11.50
CA GLY A 202 25.49 20.34 -10.85
C GLY A 202 25.78 20.22 -9.36
N ASN A 203 25.31 19.13 -8.71
CA ASN A 203 25.52 18.88 -7.28
C ASN A 203 25.52 17.38 -6.99
N ALA A 204 26.67 16.73 -7.13
CA ALA A 204 26.83 15.29 -6.95
C ALA A 204 26.51 14.79 -5.52
N ALA A 205 26.43 15.68 -4.52
CA ALA A 205 26.01 15.33 -3.16
C ALA A 205 24.48 15.22 -3.03
N ARG A 206 23.73 15.67 -4.05
CA ARG A 206 22.26 15.65 -4.05
C ARG A 206 21.75 14.35 -4.70
N ASN A 207 21.06 13.53 -3.94
CA ASN A 207 20.26 12.44 -4.50
C ASN A 207 19.03 12.99 -5.20
N VAL A 208 18.68 12.44 -6.35
CA VAL A 208 17.52 12.85 -7.13
C VAL A 208 16.61 11.65 -7.35
N GLY A 209 15.37 11.76 -6.87
CA GLY A 209 14.31 10.82 -7.24
C GLY A 209 13.80 11.16 -8.64
N ILE A 210 13.91 10.21 -9.57
CA ILE A 210 13.51 10.40 -10.96
C ILE A 210 12.36 9.47 -11.31
N VAL A 211 11.40 10.01 -12.07
CA VAL A 211 10.34 9.28 -12.78
C VAL A 211 10.63 9.38 -14.26
N TYR A 212 10.67 8.26 -14.96
CA TYR A 212 10.79 8.19 -16.42
C TYR A 212 9.62 7.41 -17.01
N ASP A 213 8.93 8.01 -17.96
CA ASP A 213 7.84 7.39 -18.70
C ASP A 213 8.35 6.95 -20.08
N ILE A 214 8.36 5.63 -20.32
CA ILE A 214 8.84 5.05 -21.58
C ILE A 214 7.98 5.53 -22.75
N GLY A 215 6.65 5.56 -22.57
CA GLY A 215 5.70 5.92 -23.62
C GLY A 215 5.80 7.38 -24.06
N GLN A 216 6.08 8.28 -23.11
CA GLN A 216 6.26 9.71 -23.36
C GLN A 216 7.73 10.07 -23.66
N ASN A 217 8.65 9.18 -23.40
CA ASN A 217 10.11 9.41 -23.47
C ASN A 217 10.55 10.62 -22.66
N MET A 218 9.99 10.81 -21.46
CA MET A 218 10.18 11.99 -20.61
C MET A 218 10.60 11.60 -19.21
N ALA A 219 11.62 12.27 -18.68
CA ALA A 219 12.10 12.13 -17.31
C ALA A 219 11.82 13.39 -16.50
N VAL A 220 11.32 13.23 -15.26
CA VAL A 220 11.05 14.32 -14.33
C VAL A 220 11.61 14.01 -12.94
N GLU A 221 11.98 15.03 -12.17
CA GLU A 221 12.35 14.89 -10.77
C GLU A 221 11.09 14.93 -9.90
N VAL A 222 11.01 14.06 -8.88
CA VAL A 222 9.91 14.11 -7.90
C VAL A 222 10.01 15.35 -6.98
N GLY A 223 11.17 16.02 -6.97
CA GLY A 223 11.46 17.11 -6.05
C GLY A 223 11.89 16.61 -4.67
N ALA A 224 11.79 17.49 -3.67
CA ALA A 224 12.08 17.19 -2.28
C ALA A 224 11.01 17.79 -1.36
N LEU A 225 10.83 17.24 -0.17
CA LEU A 225 9.95 17.81 0.86
C LEU A 225 10.47 19.18 1.33
N PRO A 226 9.61 20.07 1.82
CA PRO A 226 10.03 21.37 2.34
C PRO A 226 11.14 21.28 3.39
N GLY A 227 12.21 22.06 3.19
CA GLY A 227 13.41 22.06 4.06
C GLY A 227 14.44 20.97 3.73
N LEU A 228 14.15 20.07 2.79
CA LEU A 228 15.05 19.04 2.28
C LEU A 228 15.49 19.39 0.84
N ASN A 229 16.53 18.72 0.32
CA ASN A 229 17.07 19.05 -1.00
C ASN A 229 17.20 17.86 -1.95
N GLY A 230 16.99 16.63 -1.48
CA GLY A 230 17.12 15.42 -2.27
C GLY A 230 15.97 14.43 -2.04
N ALA A 231 15.88 13.43 -2.91
CA ALA A 231 14.94 12.32 -2.79
C ALA A 231 15.49 11.05 -3.47
N LEU A 232 14.96 9.92 -3.05
CA LEU A 232 15.06 8.61 -3.72
C LEU A 232 13.65 8.12 -3.99
N ALA A 233 13.35 7.67 -5.21
CA ALA A 233 12.05 7.08 -5.56
C ALA A 233 12.19 5.56 -5.64
N PHE A 234 11.57 4.82 -4.71
CA PHE A 234 11.73 3.37 -4.58
C PHE A 234 10.64 2.56 -5.26
N GLY A 235 9.39 2.96 -5.12
CA GLY A 235 8.23 2.22 -5.61
C GLY A 235 7.30 3.05 -6.46
N VAL A 236 6.58 2.38 -7.38
CA VAL A 236 5.56 2.98 -8.25
C VAL A 236 4.37 2.05 -8.39
N SER A 237 3.15 2.59 -8.23
CA SER A 237 1.91 1.87 -8.47
C SER A 237 1.43 1.97 -9.92
N ASN A 238 0.45 1.14 -10.31
CA ASN A 238 -0.17 1.23 -11.63
C ASN A 238 -1.06 2.46 -11.81
N THR A 239 -1.51 3.09 -10.75
CA THR A 239 -2.21 4.39 -10.77
C THR A 239 -1.26 5.59 -10.82
N GLY A 240 0.06 5.35 -10.78
CA GLY A 240 1.09 6.37 -10.94
C GLY A 240 1.56 7.02 -9.64
N TYR A 241 1.12 6.55 -8.46
CA TYR A 241 1.75 6.97 -7.19
C TYR A 241 3.19 6.51 -7.14
N VAL A 242 4.07 7.41 -6.69
CA VAL A 242 5.49 7.14 -6.47
C VAL A 242 5.80 7.34 -5.00
N VAL A 243 6.57 6.45 -4.41
CA VAL A 243 6.97 6.54 -3.01
C VAL A 243 8.47 6.45 -2.84
N GLY A 244 8.96 6.99 -1.73
CA GLY A 244 10.38 7.01 -1.49
C GLY A 244 10.76 7.69 -0.19
N SER A 245 12.00 8.22 -0.16
CA SER A 245 12.55 8.95 0.96
C SER A 245 13.13 10.27 0.50
N SER A 246 12.75 11.37 1.14
CA SER A 246 13.31 12.71 0.90
C SER A 246 14.28 13.05 2.03
N MET A 247 15.42 13.66 1.71
CA MET A 247 16.51 13.87 2.65
C MET A 247 17.26 15.19 2.42
N LEU A 248 17.96 15.66 3.44
CA LEU A 248 18.92 16.74 3.31
C LEU A 248 20.30 16.13 3.03
N ASN A 249 20.81 16.35 1.82
CA ASN A 249 22.02 15.69 1.31
C ASN A 249 21.90 14.16 1.37
N GLN A 250 22.71 13.48 2.20
CA GLN A 250 22.65 12.03 2.45
C GLN A 250 22.28 11.73 3.91
N GLY A 251 21.59 12.66 4.56
CA GLY A 251 21.14 12.51 5.94
C GLY A 251 19.89 11.64 6.10
N PRO A 252 19.30 11.67 7.31
CA PRO A 252 18.06 10.97 7.59
C PRO A 252 16.96 11.27 6.60
N GLY A 253 16.20 10.24 6.23
CA GLY A 253 15.13 10.34 5.25
C GLY A 253 13.76 10.55 5.86
N MET A 254 12.88 11.21 5.11
CA MET A 254 11.45 11.34 5.42
C MET A 254 10.63 10.65 4.34
N PRO A 255 9.73 9.72 4.69
CA PRO A 255 8.93 8.98 3.72
C PRO A 255 7.97 9.94 2.99
N PHE A 256 7.80 9.73 1.71
CA PHE A 256 6.89 10.54 0.89
C PHE A 256 6.05 9.69 -0.06
N ILE A 257 4.94 10.27 -0.48
CA ILE A 257 4.15 9.88 -1.65
C ILE A 257 4.11 11.04 -2.63
N TRP A 258 4.23 10.74 -3.92
CA TRP A 258 4.22 11.71 -5.00
C TRP A 258 3.23 11.28 -6.09
N SER A 259 2.63 12.25 -6.78
CA SER A 259 1.81 12.04 -7.98
C SER A 259 1.95 13.23 -8.93
N ASP A 260 1.65 13.04 -10.22
CA ASP A 260 1.75 14.08 -11.25
C ASP A 260 0.97 15.36 -10.88
N ASN A 261 -0.21 15.21 -10.28
CA ASN A 261 -1.09 16.35 -9.96
C ASN A 261 -0.91 16.86 -8.53
N GLY A 262 -0.47 16.01 -7.60
CA GLY A 262 -0.36 16.33 -6.17
C GLY A 262 1.04 16.76 -5.74
N GLY A 263 2.06 16.54 -6.60
CA GLY A 263 3.45 16.74 -6.21
C GLY A 263 3.90 15.79 -5.08
N ILE A 264 4.94 16.19 -4.35
CA ILE A 264 5.50 15.43 -3.24
C ILE A 264 4.83 15.81 -1.91
N VAL A 265 4.37 14.79 -1.17
CA VAL A 265 3.68 14.94 0.13
C VAL A 265 4.34 14.01 1.15
N ALA A 266 4.60 14.51 2.36
CA ALA A 266 5.16 13.69 3.43
C ALA A 266 4.14 12.65 3.91
N ILE A 267 4.60 11.42 4.14
CA ILE A 267 3.85 10.42 4.88
C ILE A 267 4.15 10.64 6.38
N PRO A 268 3.13 10.71 7.25
CA PRO A 268 3.37 10.81 8.68
C PRO A 268 4.18 9.63 9.20
N LEU A 269 5.18 9.89 10.01
CA LEU A 269 5.98 8.85 10.65
C LEU A 269 5.15 8.06 11.68
N ALA A 270 5.47 6.79 11.86
CA ALA A 270 4.93 5.99 12.95
C ALA A 270 5.35 6.57 14.32
N ALA A 271 4.51 6.40 15.34
CA ALA A 271 4.77 6.98 16.66
C ALA A 271 6.13 6.51 17.22
N GLY A 272 6.96 7.47 17.67
CA GLY A 272 8.27 7.21 18.28
C GLY A 272 9.41 7.01 17.30
N THR A 273 9.22 7.34 16.00
CA THR A 273 10.28 7.35 14.98
C THR A 273 10.62 8.80 14.59
N SER A 274 11.79 9.01 14.01
CA SER A 274 12.30 10.33 13.62
C SER A 274 12.65 10.43 12.13
N GLU A 275 12.72 9.29 11.44
CA GLU A 275 13.09 9.18 10.04
C GLU A 275 12.45 7.93 9.44
N GLY A 276 12.47 7.79 8.12
CA GLY A 276 11.90 6.63 7.46
C GLY A 276 12.00 6.65 5.94
N SER A 277 11.54 5.56 5.34
CA SER A 277 11.52 5.36 3.89
C SER A 277 10.26 4.59 3.49
N ALA A 278 9.51 5.12 2.55
CA ALA A 278 8.44 4.39 1.89
C ALA A 278 9.02 3.53 0.77
N ARG A 279 8.75 2.22 0.77
CA ARG A 279 9.37 1.23 -0.11
C ARG A 279 8.50 0.79 -1.26
N ALA A 280 7.23 0.53 -1.00
CA ALA A 280 6.28 0.08 -2.01
C ALA A 280 4.90 0.72 -1.81
N VAL A 281 4.14 0.82 -2.90
CA VAL A 281 2.80 1.41 -2.94
C VAL A 281 1.92 0.63 -3.91
N ASN A 282 0.67 0.37 -3.51
CA ASN A 282 -0.34 -0.23 -4.39
C ASN A 282 -1.22 0.83 -5.08
N SER A 283 -2.11 0.40 -5.96
CA SER A 283 -2.99 1.29 -6.72
C SER A 283 -4.02 2.05 -5.88
N SER A 284 -4.31 1.59 -4.66
CA SER A 284 -5.17 2.27 -3.70
C SER A 284 -4.44 3.37 -2.92
N GLY A 285 -3.11 3.52 -3.10
CA GLY A 285 -2.29 4.48 -2.37
C GLY A 285 -1.89 4.00 -0.97
N TRP A 286 -2.06 2.70 -0.66
CA TRP A 286 -1.49 2.11 0.54
C TRP A 286 0.01 1.94 0.37
N VAL A 287 0.76 2.36 1.38
CA VAL A 287 2.22 2.41 1.35
C VAL A 287 2.81 1.58 2.48
N VAL A 288 3.83 0.80 2.17
CA VAL A 288 4.64 0.14 3.18
C VAL A 288 6.08 0.62 3.12
N GLY A 289 6.75 0.50 4.25
CA GLY A 289 8.14 0.91 4.39
C GLY A 289 8.67 0.64 5.78
N ASP A 290 9.78 1.26 6.09
CA ASP A 290 10.43 1.18 7.38
C ASP A 290 10.75 2.58 7.91
N ASP A 291 10.25 2.87 9.11
CA ASP A 291 10.64 4.02 9.89
C ASP A 291 11.77 3.62 10.85
N SER A 292 12.55 4.58 11.30
CA SER A 292 13.73 4.28 12.09
C SER A 292 13.90 5.30 13.24
N SER A 293 14.47 4.80 14.32
CA SER A 293 15.05 5.59 15.40
C SER A 293 16.36 4.89 15.81
N ALA A 294 16.34 4.06 16.84
CA ALA A 294 17.44 3.14 17.15
C ALA A 294 17.31 1.81 16.39
N PHE A 295 16.10 1.46 15.93
CA PHE A 295 15.75 0.21 15.25
C PHE A 295 14.83 0.48 14.06
N SER A 296 14.79 -0.45 13.12
CA SER A 296 13.86 -0.43 12.00
C SER A 296 12.45 -0.85 12.45
N ILE A 297 11.45 -0.05 12.11
CA ILE A 297 10.04 -0.23 12.46
C ILE A 297 9.21 -0.26 11.19
N PRO A 298 8.84 -1.44 10.68
CA PRO A 298 8.01 -1.55 9.49
C PRO A 298 6.62 -0.95 9.71
N PHE A 299 6.13 -0.22 8.71
CA PHE A 299 4.86 0.48 8.76
C PHE A 299 3.95 0.19 7.57
N LEU A 300 2.65 0.44 7.77
CA LEU A 300 1.62 0.58 6.74
C LEU A 300 1.00 1.97 6.87
N TYR A 301 0.94 2.71 5.78
CA TYR A 301 0.14 3.93 5.63
C TYR A 301 -1.05 3.65 4.72
N ASP A 302 -2.28 3.92 5.19
CA ASP A 302 -3.53 3.60 4.49
C ASP A 302 -4.11 4.76 3.67
N GLY A 303 -3.31 5.83 3.50
CA GLY A 303 -3.74 7.09 2.88
C GLY A 303 -4.12 8.16 3.89
N THR A 304 -4.27 7.82 5.17
CA THR A 304 -4.65 8.73 6.27
C THR A 304 -3.81 8.54 7.53
N THR A 305 -3.56 7.31 7.91
CA THR A 305 -2.91 6.93 9.17
C THR A 305 -1.75 5.98 8.92
N THR A 306 -0.66 6.18 9.65
CA THR A 306 0.49 5.29 9.65
C THR A 306 0.43 4.37 10.87
N TYR A 307 0.40 3.06 10.61
CA TYR A 307 0.36 2.00 11.60
C TYR A 307 1.72 1.28 11.64
N ARG A 308 2.18 0.91 12.82
CA ARG A 308 3.26 -0.08 12.95
C ARG A 308 2.72 -1.45 12.58
N LEU A 309 3.45 -2.22 11.79
CA LEU A 309 2.98 -3.57 11.42
C LEU A 309 2.81 -4.49 12.62
N ALA A 310 3.61 -4.30 13.67
CA ALA A 310 3.48 -5.05 14.92
C ALA A 310 2.09 -4.90 15.58
N ASP A 311 1.43 -3.76 15.40
CA ASP A 311 0.10 -3.47 15.98
C ASP A 311 -1.05 -4.07 15.15
N LEU A 312 -0.76 -4.56 13.93
CA LEU A 312 -1.74 -5.08 12.99
C LEU A 312 -1.84 -6.61 12.97
N ILE A 313 -0.95 -7.30 13.69
CA ILE A 313 -0.89 -8.77 13.75
C ILE A 313 -1.45 -9.29 15.10
N PRO A 314 -1.88 -10.57 15.18
CA PRO A 314 -2.36 -11.13 16.43
C PRO A 314 -1.30 -11.04 17.54
N PRO A 315 -1.69 -10.65 18.77
CA PRO A 315 -0.79 -10.72 19.91
C PRO A 315 -0.36 -12.17 20.14
N ASN A 316 0.88 -12.37 20.57
CA ASN A 316 1.48 -13.70 20.80
C ASN A 316 1.64 -14.55 19.52
N SER A 317 1.75 -13.92 18.37
CA SER A 317 2.02 -14.60 17.09
C SER A 317 3.44 -15.20 17.00
N GLY A 318 4.32 -14.89 17.96
CA GLY A 318 5.73 -15.29 17.93
C GLY A 318 6.63 -14.37 17.07
N TRP A 319 6.03 -13.32 16.47
CA TRP A 319 6.76 -12.36 15.66
C TRP A 319 7.20 -11.13 16.45
N ASP A 320 8.44 -10.71 16.24
CA ASP A 320 8.95 -9.40 16.60
C ASP A 320 9.20 -8.59 15.31
N LEU A 321 8.37 -7.59 15.07
CA LEU A 321 8.47 -6.62 13.98
C LEU A 321 8.80 -5.20 14.49
N SER A 322 9.04 -5.03 15.78
CA SER A 322 8.98 -3.71 16.38
C SER A 322 10.33 -3.12 16.81
N MET A 323 11.36 -3.96 16.99
CA MET A 323 12.61 -3.51 17.65
C MET A 323 13.84 -4.25 17.13
N ASN A 324 13.84 -4.60 15.85
CA ASN A 324 14.96 -5.37 15.28
C ASN A 324 15.54 -4.65 14.05
N THR A 325 16.86 -4.61 13.95
CA THR A 325 17.56 -4.04 12.79
C THR A 325 17.31 -4.80 11.47
N SER A 326 16.77 -6.01 11.55
CA SER A 326 16.40 -6.83 10.40
C SER A 326 14.95 -6.66 9.96
N SER A 327 14.11 -5.96 10.73
CA SER A 327 12.68 -5.79 10.39
C SER A 327 12.51 -4.82 9.23
N SER A 328 11.69 -5.20 8.25
CA SER A 328 11.40 -4.39 7.07
C SER A 328 10.05 -4.74 6.46
N ALA A 329 9.45 -3.83 5.70
CA ALA A 329 8.32 -4.07 4.82
C ALA A 329 8.66 -3.53 3.43
N LEU A 330 8.91 -4.43 2.48
CA LEU A 330 9.51 -4.07 1.19
C LEU A 330 8.56 -4.24 0.00
N GLY A 331 7.43 -4.92 0.17
CA GLY A 331 6.44 -5.13 -0.88
C GLY A 331 5.01 -5.08 -0.37
N ILE A 332 4.10 -4.57 -1.20
CA ILE A 332 2.65 -4.63 -0.99
C ILE A 332 1.96 -4.96 -2.31
N SER A 333 1.03 -5.93 -2.29
CA SER A 333 0.21 -6.31 -3.44
C SER A 333 -1.02 -5.41 -3.60
N GLU A 334 -1.75 -5.56 -4.71
CA GLU A 334 -3.01 -4.83 -4.92
C GLU A 334 -4.08 -5.20 -3.88
N ASP A 335 -4.10 -6.46 -3.42
CA ASP A 335 -5.01 -6.94 -2.39
C ASP A 335 -4.50 -6.66 -0.95
N GLY A 336 -3.39 -5.90 -0.82
CA GLY A 336 -2.85 -5.48 0.47
C GLY A 336 -1.99 -6.55 1.17
N VAL A 337 -1.54 -7.62 0.49
CA VAL A 337 -0.56 -8.56 1.06
C VAL A 337 0.77 -7.84 1.22
N ILE A 338 1.33 -7.85 2.44
CA ILE A 338 2.60 -7.19 2.75
C ILE A 338 3.69 -8.25 2.93
N VAL A 339 4.84 -8.02 2.30
CA VAL A 339 6.01 -8.91 2.39
C VAL A 339 7.21 -8.15 2.95
N GLY A 340 7.94 -8.81 3.84
CA GLY A 340 9.11 -8.24 4.47
C GLY A 340 9.90 -9.27 5.28
N THR A 341 10.69 -8.76 6.20
CA THR A 341 11.55 -9.54 7.09
C THR A 341 11.27 -9.17 8.53
N GLY A 342 11.30 -10.13 9.43
CA GLY A 342 11.17 -9.94 10.87
C GLY A 342 11.87 -11.03 11.65
N VAL A 343 11.65 -11.08 12.95
CA VAL A 343 12.13 -12.16 13.82
C VAL A 343 10.94 -13.02 14.24
N HIS A 344 10.99 -14.30 13.96
CA HIS A 344 9.98 -15.27 14.34
C HIS A 344 10.62 -16.32 15.27
N ASN A 345 10.14 -16.39 16.52
CA ASN A 345 10.68 -17.31 17.54
C ASN A 345 12.21 -17.25 17.68
N GLY A 346 12.79 -16.05 17.55
CA GLY A 346 14.24 -15.82 17.70
C GLY A 346 15.04 -15.94 16.40
N GLU A 347 14.44 -16.32 15.27
CA GLU A 347 15.11 -16.48 13.98
C GLU A 347 14.67 -15.43 12.98
N THR A 348 15.61 -14.93 12.15
CA THR A 348 15.29 -14.01 11.06
C THR A 348 14.52 -14.76 9.97
N ARG A 349 13.27 -14.32 9.68
CA ARG A 349 12.36 -14.93 8.72
C ARG A 349 11.72 -13.91 7.80
N ALA A 350 11.55 -14.32 6.55
CA ALA A 350 10.64 -13.65 5.64
C ALA A 350 9.19 -13.87 6.08
N TYR A 351 8.36 -12.85 6.03
CA TYR A 351 6.94 -12.96 6.33
C TYR A 351 6.06 -12.53 5.16
N ALA A 352 4.84 -13.05 5.14
CA ALA A 352 3.74 -12.54 4.38
C ALA A 352 2.58 -12.21 5.35
N MET A 353 2.16 -10.95 5.39
CA MET A 353 0.96 -10.51 6.10
C MET A 353 -0.19 -10.44 5.09
N VAL A 354 -1.24 -11.21 5.34
CA VAL A 354 -2.44 -11.25 4.48
C VAL A 354 -3.58 -10.55 5.22
N PRO A 355 -4.31 -9.61 4.58
CA PRO A 355 -5.45 -8.96 5.22
C PRO A 355 -6.43 -9.98 5.77
N ALA A 356 -6.78 -9.84 7.05
CA ALA A 356 -7.79 -10.69 7.67
C ALA A 356 -9.15 -10.35 7.05
N THR A 357 -9.88 -11.36 6.60
CA THR A 357 -11.26 -11.17 6.18
C THR A 357 -12.04 -10.62 7.39
N PRO A 358 -12.76 -9.48 7.29
CA PRO A 358 -13.52 -9.00 8.43
C PRO A 358 -14.49 -10.10 8.88
N THR A 359 -14.35 -10.51 10.14
CA THR A 359 -15.35 -11.43 10.73
C THR A 359 -16.69 -10.72 10.62
N PRO A 360 -17.73 -11.33 9.99
CA PRO A 360 -19.02 -10.69 9.87
C PRO A 360 -19.48 -10.30 11.28
N THR A 361 -19.65 -8.99 11.49
CA THR A 361 -20.22 -8.49 12.74
C THR A 361 -21.57 -9.20 12.90
N PRO A 362 -21.84 -9.89 14.02
CA PRO A 362 -23.11 -10.55 14.22
C PRO A 362 -24.20 -9.51 13.98
N THR A 363 -25.05 -9.78 12.99
CA THR A 363 -26.22 -8.93 12.72
C THR A 363 -26.97 -8.82 14.04
N PRO A 364 -27.21 -7.60 14.55
CA PRO A 364 -27.92 -7.45 15.80
C PRO A 364 -29.24 -8.23 15.68
N THR A 365 -29.43 -9.20 16.54
CA THR A 365 -30.70 -9.96 16.61
C THR A 365 -31.80 -8.90 16.71
N PRO A 366 -32.81 -8.91 15.82
CA PRO A 366 -33.85 -7.92 15.87
C PRO A 366 -34.44 -7.96 17.26
N THR A 367 -34.28 -6.89 18.03
CA THR A 367 -34.94 -6.72 19.30
C THR A 367 -36.42 -6.73 19.00
N VAL A 368 -37.13 -7.77 19.41
CA VAL A 368 -38.59 -7.85 19.31
C VAL A 368 -39.14 -6.64 20.06
N THR A 369 -39.50 -5.59 19.31
CA THR A 369 -40.25 -4.49 19.88
C THR A 369 -41.52 -5.09 20.47
N PRO A 370 -41.77 -4.90 21.77
CA PRO A 370 -43.02 -5.46 22.36
C PRO A 370 -44.18 -4.92 21.54
N SER A 371 -44.99 -5.83 20.99
CA SER A 371 -46.21 -5.48 20.26
C SER A 371 -47.05 -4.61 21.16
N ALA A 372 -47.42 -3.44 20.70
CA ALA A 372 -48.30 -2.55 21.45
C ALA A 372 -49.54 -3.31 21.86
N THR A 373 -49.78 -3.44 23.18
CA THR A 373 -51.00 -4.02 23.75
C THR A 373 -52.20 -3.25 23.12
N PRO A 374 -53.17 -3.93 22.47
CA PRO A 374 -54.28 -3.24 21.86
C PRO A 374 -55.02 -2.45 22.92
N THR A 375 -55.12 -1.15 22.75
CA THR A 375 -55.93 -0.28 23.58
C THR A 375 -57.39 -0.80 23.52
N PRO A 376 -58.07 -1.06 24.68
CA PRO A 376 -59.43 -1.52 24.64
C PRO A 376 -60.32 -0.54 23.93
N THR A 377 -60.90 -0.95 22.81
CA THR A 377 -61.91 -0.17 22.07
C THR A 377 -63.11 -0.04 22.97
N LEU A 378 -63.42 1.18 23.43
CA LEU A 378 -64.66 1.44 24.13
C LEU A 378 -65.85 1.05 23.25
N ALA A 379 -66.74 0.19 23.78
CA ALA A 379 -67.92 -0.22 23.11
C ALA A 379 -68.80 1.03 22.73
N PRO A 380 -69.45 1.04 21.57
CA PRO A 380 -70.26 2.17 21.17
C PRO A 380 -71.39 2.37 22.17
N ARG A 381 -71.48 3.60 22.71
CA ARG A 381 -72.57 3.99 23.62
C ARG A 381 -73.91 3.80 22.90
N SER A 382 -74.80 2.98 23.42
CA SER A 382 -76.11 2.77 22.90
C SER A 382 -76.86 4.10 22.81
N THR A 383 -77.34 4.48 21.62
CA THR A 383 -78.18 5.61 21.38
C THR A 383 -79.54 5.40 22.06
N PRO A 384 -80.04 6.34 22.85
CA PRO A 384 -81.39 6.18 23.46
C PRO A 384 -82.47 6.16 22.39
N THR A 385 -83.32 5.19 22.44
CA THR A 385 -84.49 5.02 21.58
C THR A 385 -85.42 6.27 21.75
N PRO A 386 -85.89 6.92 20.68
CA PRO A 386 -86.81 8.04 20.78
C PRO A 386 -88.16 7.55 21.40
N ARG A 387 -88.59 8.30 22.39
CA ARG A 387 -89.94 8.10 23.04
C ARG A 387 -91.05 8.36 22.03
N PRO A 388 -92.12 7.51 21.95
CA PRO A 388 -93.23 7.77 21.07
C PRO A 388 -93.99 9.06 21.42
N ARG A 389 -94.32 9.87 20.40
CA ARG A 389 -95.10 11.04 20.53
C ARG A 389 -96.52 10.75 20.97
N PRO A 390 -97.10 11.53 21.90
CA PRO A 390 -98.52 11.34 22.29
C PRO A 390 -99.46 11.67 21.11
N VAL A 391 -100.45 10.82 20.91
CA VAL A 391 -101.49 10.96 19.89
C VAL A 391 -102.47 12.04 20.40
N PRO A 392 -102.89 13.02 19.58
CA PRO A 392 -103.83 14.02 20.00
C PRO A 392 -105.26 13.45 20.11
N HIS A 393 -105.89 13.56 21.28
CA HIS A 393 -107.34 13.22 21.49
C HIS A 393 -108.21 14.20 20.67
N ARG A 394 -109.05 13.64 19.78
CA ARG A 394 -110.13 14.32 19.10
C ARG A 394 -111.20 14.68 20.09
N ARG A 395 -111.53 15.95 20.20
CA ARG A 395 -112.70 16.48 20.89
C ARG A 395 -114.02 16.16 20.09
N PRO A 396 -115.11 15.77 20.75
CA PRO A 396 -116.37 15.61 20.06
C PRO A 396 -117.04 16.98 19.78
N LYS A 397 -117.80 17.05 18.64
CA LYS A 397 -118.59 18.21 18.26
C LYS A 397 -119.87 18.25 19.06
N PRO A 398 -120.33 19.41 19.48
CA PRO A 398 -121.66 19.58 20.07
C PRO A 398 -122.76 19.67 18.98
N ARG A 399 -123.95 19.25 19.38
CA ARG A 399 -125.17 19.40 18.59
C ARG A 399 -125.57 20.78 18.36
#